data_44c704e43a7bbacd6aa91d77b192d9cc
#
_entry.id   44c704e43a7bbacd6aa91d77b192d9cc
#
_cell.length_a   1.000
_cell.length_b   1.000
_cell.length_c   1.000
_cell.angle_alpha   90.00
_cell.angle_beta   90.00
_cell.angle_gamma   90.00
#
_symmetry.space_group_name_H-M   'P 1'
#
loop_
_entity.id
_entity.type
_entity.pdbx_description
1 polymer ?
#
loop_
_entity_poly.entity_id
_entity_poly.type
_entity_poly.pdbx_seq_one_letter_code
_entity_poly.pdbx_strand_id
1 'polypeptide(L)'
;NYNFVHPYDDLEVIAGQGTIAIELINQLEEHPDYVFIPVGGGGLLAGMSVYLKTINPKIKIIAVEAEDSACFNLAYKNGKPTSLKHVGIFADGVAVKKIGSKTFKLTKNIVDSSITVTTDEICSAIKDLYDETRVIAEPAGALSLAGARKYILSKKIKNKNIATILCGANMNFDRLRHVSERADIGESSEIILGVTIDEKPGSFKKFCSIIGKRAITEFNYRYSDSNDAQVFVGIKTTKGIDEKRDIIKKLKANDYKCHDMSNNEMAKLHIRYMVGGICKEINDERIYRFMFPEKPGELLNFLDNIGSRWNISLFHYRNHGADFGRVLIGLQAKESELTSLEKHFRTLKYKFYDESQNSAYKQFLK
;
A
#
# COMPACT_ATOMS: atom_id res chain seq x y z
N ASN A 1 43.35 -16.38 10.92
CA ASN A 1 42.27 -16.81 11.78
C ASN A 1 41.39 -15.59 12.08
N TYR A 2 40.10 -15.65 11.75
CA TYR A 2 39.13 -14.63 12.10
C TYR A 2 38.24 -15.18 13.20
N ASN A 3 37.87 -14.34 14.18
CA ASN A 3 36.88 -14.70 15.19
C ASN A 3 35.51 -14.39 14.64
N PHE A 4 34.58 -15.37 14.63
CA PHE A 4 33.21 -15.17 14.26
C PHE A 4 32.44 -14.63 15.47
N VAL A 5 31.84 -13.44 15.33
CA VAL A 5 30.90 -12.87 16.30
C VAL A 5 29.49 -13.06 15.77
N HIS A 6 28.66 -13.77 16.51
CA HIS A 6 27.29 -14.03 16.06
C HIS A 6 26.45 -12.72 16.10
N PRO A 7 25.78 -12.31 15.02
CA PRO A 7 25.17 -10.99 14.90
C PRO A 7 24.02 -10.70 15.89
N TYR A 8 23.47 -11.71 16.54
CA TYR A 8 22.39 -11.54 17.52
C TYR A 8 22.36 -12.58 18.66
N ASP A 9 22.93 -13.78 18.47
CA ASP A 9 22.84 -14.87 19.47
C ASP A 9 24.16 -14.98 20.28
N ASP A 10 24.72 -13.84 20.65
CA ASP A 10 25.90 -13.67 21.47
C ASP A 10 25.60 -12.75 22.66
N LEU A 11 26.10 -13.08 23.86
CA LEU A 11 25.77 -12.33 25.09
C LEU A 11 26.32 -10.91 25.08
N GLU A 12 27.53 -10.71 24.55
CA GLU A 12 28.15 -9.39 24.44
C GLU A 12 27.39 -8.51 23.44
N VAL A 13 26.98 -9.11 22.30
CA VAL A 13 26.15 -8.41 21.31
C VAL A 13 24.77 -8.06 21.93
N ILE A 14 24.13 -8.98 22.65
CA ILE A 14 22.86 -8.72 23.34
C ILE A 14 23.02 -7.59 24.36
N ALA A 15 24.11 -7.61 25.17
CA ALA A 15 24.39 -6.55 26.14
C ALA A 15 24.59 -5.20 25.45
N GLY A 16 25.33 -5.17 24.34
CA GLY A 16 25.50 -3.97 23.51
C GLY A 16 24.17 -3.40 23.00
N GLN A 17 23.23 -4.25 22.57
CA GLN A 17 21.88 -3.81 22.16
C GLN A 17 21.05 -3.26 23.34
N GLY A 18 21.34 -3.70 24.55
CA GLY A 18 20.69 -3.19 25.79
C GLY A 18 21.01 -1.72 26.07
N THR A 19 22.11 -1.14 25.54
CA THR A 19 22.46 0.27 25.74
C THR A 19 21.39 1.22 25.17
N ILE A 20 20.65 0.81 24.14
CA ILE A 20 19.53 1.58 23.60
C ILE A 20 18.44 1.81 24.68
N ALA A 21 18.20 0.81 25.52
CA ALA A 21 17.23 0.97 26.62
C ALA A 21 17.75 1.94 27.71
N ILE A 22 19.05 1.97 27.98
CA ILE A 22 19.68 2.94 28.89
C ILE A 22 19.46 4.35 28.35
N GLU A 23 19.77 4.58 27.08
CA GLU A 23 19.59 5.89 26.44
C GLU A 23 18.12 6.30 26.42
N LEU A 24 17.22 5.39 26.07
CA LEU A 24 15.78 5.64 26.07
C LEU A 24 15.28 6.15 27.42
N ILE A 25 15.63 5.44 28.53
CA ILE A 25 15.20 5.84 29.88
C ILE A 25 15.80 7.16 30.30
N ASN A 26 17.06 7.43 29.93
CA ASN A 26 17.73 8.69 30.28
C ASN A 26 17.22 9.91 29.48
N GLN A 27 16.65 9.71 28.31
CA GLN A 27 16.13 10.78 27.44
C GLN A 27 14.64 11.11 27.73
N LEU A 28 13.90 10.20 28.37
CA LEU A 28 12.49 10.41 28.68
C LEU A 28 12.32 11.00 30.07
N GLU A 29 11.42 11.97 30.21
CA GLU A 29 11.02 12.55 31.53
C GLU A 29 10.28 11.51 32.38
N GLU A 30 9.47 10.65 31.73
CA GLU A 30 8.72 9.57 32.38
C GLU A 30 8.99 8.24 31.69
N HIS A 31 9.00 7.15 32.48
CA HIS A 31 9.14 5.81 31.89
C HIS A 31 7.96 5.48 30.98
N PRO A 32 8.20 4.87 29.82
CA PRO A 32 7.12 4.49 28.91
C PRO A 32 6.26 3.37 29.52
N ASP A 33 4.96 3.41 29.26
CA ASP A 33 4.06 2.30 29.59
C ASP A 33 4.28 1.10 28.67
N TYR A 34 4.57 1.37 27.38
CA TYR A 34 4.78 0.37 26.34
C TYR A 34 6.03 0.68 25.52
N VAL A 35 6.80 -0.35 25.24
CA VAL A 35 7.94 -0.28 24.31
C VAL A 35 7.75 -1.31 23.21
N PHE A 36 7.72 -0.86 21.96
CA PHE A 36 7.60 -1.72 20.78
C PHE A 36 8.98 -1.91 20.16
N ILE A 37 9.40 -3.16 20.05
CA ILE A 37 10.75 -3.53 19.62
C ILE A 37 10.66 -4.41 18.37
N PRO A 38 11.32 -4.04 17.26
CA PRO A 38 11.35 -4.89 16.06
C PRO A 38 12.23 -6.10 16.30
N VAL A 39 11.82 -7.23 15.72
CA VAL A 39 12.50 -8.52 15.98
C VAL A 39 12.88 -9.22 14.67
N GLY A 40 14.18 -9.48 14.53
CA GLY A 40 14.74 -10.46 13.63
C GLY A 40 15.34 -11.63 14.43
N GLY A 41 16.64 -11.67 14.64
CA GLY A 41 17.31 -12.68 15.45
C GLY A 41 17.10 -12.56 16.96
N GLY A 42 16.53 -11.46 17.44
CA GLY A 42 16.14 -11.23 18.83
C GLY A 42 17.20 -10.55 19.72
N GLY A 43 18.35 -10.14 19.17
CA GLY A 43 19.41 -9.48 19.95
C GLY A 43 18.95 -8.18 20.60
N LEU A 44 18.33 -7.29 19.81
CA LEU A 44 17.77 -6.02 20.29
C LEU A 44 16.64 -6.27 21.30
N LEU A 45 15.70 -7.15 20.98
CA LEU A 45 14.60 -7.52 21.88
C LEU A 45 15.14 -8.02 23.23
N ALA A 46 16.13 -8.93 23.23
CA ALA A 46 16.69 -9.49 24.44
C ALA A 46 17.42 -8.44 25.28
N GLY A 47 18.33 -7.66 24.67
CA GLY A 47 19.10 -6.63 25.36
C GLY A 47 18.22 -5.59 26.03
N MET A 48 17.30 -4.99 25.26
CA MET A 48 16.41 -3.97 25.77
C MET A 48 15.43 -4.51 26.83
N SER A 49 14.83 -5.69 26.56
CA SER A 49 13.83 -6.26 27.49
C SER A 49 14.40 -6.57 28.86
N VAL A 50 15.61 -7.16 28.92
CA VAL A 50 16.28 -7.47 30.18
C VAL A 50 16.51 -6.19 30.99
N TYR A 51 17.06 -5.14 30.38
CA TYR A 51 17.31 -3.89 31.07
C TYR A 51 16.01 -3.21 31.50
N LEU A 52 15.06 -3.02 30.59
CA LEU A 52 13.79 -2.33 30.90
C LEU A 52 13.00 -3.02 32.03
N LYS A 53 12.92 -4.34 32.01
CA LYS A 53 12.22 -5.12 33.06
C LYS A 53 12.95 -5.09 34.40
N THR A 54 14.28 -4.95 34.39
CA THR A 54 15.08 -4.77 35.61
C THR A 54 14.83 -3.41 36.26
N ILE A 55 14.78 -2.35 35.46
CA ILE A 55 14.55 -0.99 35.95
C ILE A 55 13.10 -0.77 36.36
N ASN A 56 12.16 -1.20 35.53
CA ASN A 56 10.74 -1.08 35.80
C ASN A 56 9.95 -2.27 35.23
N PRO A 57 9.58 -3.26 36.06
CA PRO A 57 8.83 -4.44 35.60
C PRO A 57 7.43 -4.14 35.04
N LYS A 58 6.89 -2.93 35.30
CA LYS A 58 5.56 -2.51 34.79
C LYS A 58 5.57 -2.16 33.31
N ILE A 59 6.73 -1.81 32.74
CA ILE A 59 6.85 -1.49 31.31
C ILE A 59 6.43 -2.72 30.50
N LYS A 60 5.50 -2.54 29.57
CA LYS A 60 5.04 -3.59 28.66
C LYS A 60 5.92 -3.66 27.42
N ILE A 61 6.54 -4.81 27.22
CA ILE A 61 7.41 -5.08 26.06
C ILE A 61 6.60 -5.80 24.98
N ILE A 62 6.50 -5.19 23.82
CA ILE A 62 5.79 -5.77 22.68
C ILE A 62 6.78 -6.05 21.55
N ALA A 63 6.94 -7.33 21.24
CA ALA A 63 7.74 -7.77 20.10
C ALA A 63 6.97 -7.56 18.80
N VAL A 64 7.60 -6.94 17.80
CA VAL A 64 6.98 -6.66 16.50
C VAL A 64 7.75 -7.36 15.38
N GLU A 65 7.06 -8.12 14.56
CA GLU A 65 7.64 -8.84 13.42
C GLU A 65 6.83 -8.61 12.14
N ALA A 66 7.51 -8.69 10.99
CA ALA A 66 6.81 -8.82 9.72
C ALA A 66 6.14 -10.21 9.64
N GLU A 67 4.93 -10.30 9.11
CA GLU A 67 4.15 -11.55 9.12
C GLU A 67 4.83 -12.69 8.35
N ASP A 68 5.64 -12.36 7.33
CA ASP A 68 6.37 -13.30 6.48
C ASP A 68 7.76 -13.67 7.02
N SER A 69 8.19 -13.09 8.16
CA SER A 69 9.45 -13.40 8.84
C SER A 69 9.31 -13.52 10.37
N ALA A 70 8.14 -13.92 10.87
CA ALA A 70 7.77 -13.95 12.29
C ALA A 70 8.35 -15.16 13.03
N CYS A 71 9.68 -15.21 13.19
CA CYS A 71 10.36 -16.34 13.80
C CYS A 71 10.26 -16.36 15.34
N PHE A 72 10.19 -15.19 16.00
CA PHE A 72 9.94 -15.10 17.44
C PHE A 72 8.52 -15.54 17.79
N ASN A 73 7.52 -15.05 17.05
CA ASN A 73 6.12 -15.43 17.27
C ASN A 73 5.92 -16.94 17.14
N LEU A 74 6.55 -17.56 16.12
CA LEU A 74 6.52 -19.02 15.97
C LEU A 74 7.19 -19.73 17.14
N ALA A 75 8.36 -19.26 17.59
CA ALA A 75 9.07 -19.82 18.73
C ALA A 75 8.30 -19.63 20.05
N TYR A 76 7.68 -18.45 20.21
CA TYR A 76 6.86 -18.10 21.38
C TYR A 76 5.65 -19.03 21.53
N LYS A 77 4.95 -19.31 20.43
CA LYS A 77 3.83 -20.26 20.38
C LYS A 77 4.27 -21.70 20.67
N ASN A 78 5.44 -22.10 20.16
CA ASN A 78 5.95 -23.48 20.29
C ASN A 78 6.76 -23.71 21.56
N GLY A 79 7.04 -22.67 22.36
CA GLY A 79 7.87 -22.73 23.56
C GLY A 79 9.36 -22.98 23.31
N LYS A 80 9.81 -23.04 22.07
CA LYS A 80 11.19 -23.30 21.64
C LYS A 80 11.54 -22.65 20.29
N PRO A 81 12.83 -22.29 20.05
CA PRO A 81 13.29 -21.79 18.77
C PRO A 81 12.94 -22.75 17.63
N THR A 82 12.12 -22.28 16.69
CA THR A 82 11.62 -23.06 15.55
C THR A 82 11.94 -22.32 14.27
N SER A 83 12.36 -23.06 13.23
CA SER A 83 12.67 -22.47 11.92
C SER A 83 11.40 -22.23 11.11
N LEU A 84 11.30 -21.06 10.48
CA LEU A 84 10.30 -20.77 9.46
C LEU A 84 10.54 -21.62 8.20
N LYS A 85 9.49 -21.99 7.49
CA LYS A 85 9.61 -22.68 6.19
C LYS A 85 10.11 -21.70 5.11
N HIS A 86 9.56 -20.51 5.07
CA HIS A 86 9.91 -19.42 4.18
C HIS A 86 10.15 -18.15 4.97
N VAL A 87 10.93 -17.23 4.43
CA VAL A 87 11.23 -15.91 5.02
C VAL A 87 11.03 -14.86 3.96
N GLY A 88 10.16 -13.89 4.23
CA GLY A 88 10.02 -12.70 3.40
C GLY A 88 11.24 -11.79 3.52
N ILE A 89 11.57 -11.10 2.44
CA ILE A 89 12.77 -10.27 2.34
C ILE A 89 12.44 -8.77 2.20
N PHE A 90 11.17 -8.39 2.32
CA PHE A 90 10.81 -6.97 2.24
C PHE A 90 11.42 -6.18 3.39
N ALA A 91 11.28 -6.66 4.63
CA ALA A 91 11.95 -6.11 5.80
C ALA A 91 13.27 -6.87 6.05
N ASP A 92 14.24 -6.69 5.14
CA ASP A 92 15.48 -7.47 5.09
C ASP A 92 16.34 -7.38 6.36
N GLY A 93 16.35 -6.23 7.05
CA GLY A 93 17.03 -6.05 8.34
C GLY A 93 16.51 -6.97 9.46
N VAL A 94 15.31 -7.54 9.33
CA VAL A 94 14.71 -8.50 10.27
C VAL A 94 14.38 -9.86 9.64
N ALA A 95 14.79 -10.11 8.41
CA ALA A 95 14.51 -11.34 7.66
C ALA A 95 15.31 -12.53 8.17
N VAL A 96 14.96 -13.05 9.35
CA VAL A 96 15.66 -14.14 10.04
C VAL A 96 14.80 -15.40 10.08
N LYS A 97 15.38 -16.52 9.66
CA LYS A 97 14.67 -17.82 9.58
C LYS A 97 14.37 -18.43 10.94
N LYS A 98 15.20 -18.15 11.94
CA LYS A 98 15.09 -18.75 13.27
C LYS A 98 15.65 -17.79 14.31
N ILE A 99 14.90 -17.58 15.38
CA ILE A 99 15.37 -16.80 16.52
C ILE A 99 16.58 -17.46 17.19
N GLY A 100 17.47 -16.65 17.77
CA GLY A 100 18.61 -17.16 18.53
C GLY A 100 18.18 -17.95 19.78
N SER A 101 18.99 -18.88 20.19
CA SER A 101 18.72 -19.72 21.35
C SER A 101 18.89 -18.95 22.66
N LYS A 102 19.96 -18.12 22.74
CA LYS A 102 20.22 -17.26 23.91
C LYS A 102 19.19 -16.14 23.97
N THR A 103 18.92 -15.49 22.83
CA THR A 103 17.92 -14.41 22.74
C THR A 103 16.53 -14.90 23.16
N PHE A 104 16.10 -16.06 22.68
CA PHE A 104 14.80 -16.65 23.06
C PHE A 104 14.76 -17.02 24.56
N LYS A 105 15.83 -17.61 25.08
CA LYS A 105 15.90 -17.95 26.51
C LYS A 105 15.71 -16.73 27.41
N LEU A 106 16.28 -15.59 27.03
CA LEU A 106 16.16 -14.32 27.76
C LEU A 106 14.77 -13.69 27.65
N THR A 107 14.12 -13.83 26.50
CA THR A 107 12.90 -13.08 26.19
C THR A 107 11.59 -13.81 26.48
N LYS A 108 11.57 -15.14 26.41
CA LYS A 108 10.35 -15.95 26.45
C LYS A 108 9.42 -15.69 27.65
N ASN A 109 9.98 -15.29 28.82
CA ASN A 109 9.22 -15.07 30.05
C ASN A 109 9.05 -13.59 30.41
N ILE A 110 9.69 -12.67 29.69
CA ILE A 110 9.68 -11.23 30.03
C ILE A 110 9.02 -10.36 28.97
N VAL A 111 8.86 -10.86 27.75
CA VAL A 111 8.09 -10.20 26.69
C VAL A 111 6.60 -10.39 26.99
N ASP A 112 5.84 -9.29 27.01
CA ASP A 112 4.42 -9.30 27.39
C ASP A 112 3.52 -9.73 26.22
N SER A 113 3.89 -9.42 24.97
CA SER A 113 3.11 -9.79 23.79
C SER A 113 3.98 -9.77 22.53
N SER A 114 3.53 -10.49 21.51
CA SER A 114 4.08 -10.44 20.14
C SER A 114 2.97 -10.10 19.15
N ILE A 115 3.27 -9.22 18.20
CA ILE A 115 2.37 -8.84 17.13
C ILE A 115 3.07 -8.90 15.77
N THR A 116 2.34 -9.31 14.74
CA THR A 116 2.82 -9.31 13.37
C THR A 116 2.14 -8.20 12.56
N VAL A 117 2.87 -7.63 11.61
CA VAL A 117 2.38 -6.60 10.70
C VAL A 117 2.61 -7.00 9.24
N THR A 118 1.70 -6.56 8.38
CA THR A 118 1.76 -6.80 6.93
C THR A 118 2.73 -5.84 6.25
N THR A 119 3.13 -6.15 5.02
CA THR A 119 3.92 -5.25 4.18
C THR A 119 3.23 -3.89 3.99
N ASP A 120 1.91 -3.86 3.84
CA ASP A 120 1.15 -2.62 3.68
C ASP A 120 1.18 -1.76 4.96
N GLU A 121 1.05 -2.38 6.14
CA GLU A 121 1.17 -1.69 7.43
C GLU A 121 2.58 -1.12 7.64
N ILE A 122 3.62 -1.82 7.19
CA ILE A 122 5.01 -1.31 7.23
C ILE A 122 5.18 -0.13 6.28
N CYS A 123 4.70 -0.23 5.04
CA CYS A 123 4.76 0.87 4.07
C CYS A 123 4.04 2.13 4.56
N SER A 124 2.87 1.96 5.18
CA SER A 124 2.14 3.05 5.83
C SER A 124 2.97 3.71 6.95
N ALA A 125 3.63 2.92 7.80
CA ALA A 125 4.48 3.47 8.85
C ALA A 125 5.73 4.20 8.31
N ILE A 126 6.32 3.76 7.19
CA ILE A 126 7.40 4.49 6.50
C ILE A 126 6.92 5.86 6.03
N LYS A 127 5.71 5.90 5.45
CA LYS A 127 5.09 7.15 5.00
C LYS A 127 4.85 8.11 6.18
N ASP A 128 4.27 7.62 7.28
CA ASP A 128 4.06 8.44 8.48
C ASP A 128 5.35 9.02 9.02
N LEU A 129 6.42 8.20 9.14
CA LEU A 129 7.73 8.66 9.58
C LEU A 129 8.25 9.75 8.66
N TYR A 130 8.12 9.59 7.34
CA TYR A 130 8.52 10.61 6.39
C TYR A 130 7.69 11.89 6.52
N ASP A 131 6.37 11.77 6.64
CA ASP A 131 5.49 12.94 6.74
C ASP A 131 5.76 13.78 8.01
N GLU A 132 6.07 13.13 9.13
CA GLU A 132 6.31 13.78 10.42
C GLU A 132 7.76 14.25 10.59
N THR A 133 8.75 13.49 10.12
CA THR A 133 10.17 13.72 10.43
C THR A 133 11.04 14.06 9.22
N ARG A 134 10.54 13.86 8.00
CA ARG A 134 11.29 13.92 6.73
C ARG A 134 12.42 12.90 6.64
N VAL A 135 12.37 11.86 7.46
CA VAL A 135 13.32 10.73 7.42
C VAL A 135 12.69 9.55 6.69
N ILE A 136 13.42 8.98 5.73
CA ILE A 136 13.00 7.76 5.04
C ILE A 136 13.56 6.57 5.83
N ALA A 137 12.70 5.90 6.59
CA ALA A 137 13.07 4.69 7.30
C ALA A 137 13.12 3.49 6.34
N GLU A 138 14.00 2.53 6.61
CA GLU A 138 13.93 1.20 5.99
C GLU A 138 12.74 0.40 6.53
N PRO A 139 12.27 -0.66 5.84
CA PRO A 139 11.14 -1.46 6.30
C PRO A 139 11.31 -2.03 7.71
N ALA A 140 12.51 -2.52 8.04
CA ALA A 140 12.83 -3.01 9.39
C ALA A 140 12.79 -1.87 10.43
N GLY A 141 13.20 -0.67 10.05
CA GLY A 141 13.19 0.53 10.89
C GLY A 141 11.78 1.00 11.26
N ALA A 142 10.83 0.90 10.33
CA ALA A 142 9.45 1.32 10.54
C ALA A 142 8.57 0.27 11.24
N LEU A 143 9.10 -0.95 11.42
CA LEU A 143 8.34 -2.10 11.90
C LEU A 143 7.69 -1.85 13.28
N SER A 144 8.43 -1.28 14.21
CA SER A 144 7.94 -1.00 15.56
C SER A 144 6.77 -0.02 15.58
N LEU A 145 6.81 1.03 14.75
CA LEU A 145 5.72 1.99 14.61
C LEU A 145 4.46 1.33 14.02
N ALA A 146 4.63 0.51 12.97
CA ALA A 146 3.52 -0.26 12.39
C ALA A 146 2.84 -1.14 13.44
N GLY A 147 3.63 -1.86 14.25
CA GLY A 147 3.14 -2.69 15.35
C GLY A 147 2.45 -1.89 16.44
N ALA A 148 3.00 -0.72 16.82
CA ALA A 148 2.41 0.15 17.82
C ALA A 148 1.03 0.65 17.36
N ARG A 149 0.89 1.15 16.14
CA ARG A 149 -0.40 1.58 15.56
C ARG A 149 -1.44 0.46 15.63
N LYS A 150 -1.09 -0.72 15.11
CA LYS A 150 -1.98 -1.89 15.10
C LYS A 150 -2.40 -2.31 16.50
N TYR A 151 -1.45 -2.38 17.44
CA TYR A 151 -1.69 -2.82 18.80
C TYR A 151 -2.58 -1.82 19.57
N ILE A 152 -2.27 -0.52 19.48
CA ILE A 152 -3.03 0.56 20.13
C ILE A 152 -4.50 0.53 19.67
N LEU A 153 -4.72 0.47 18.35
CA LEU A 153 -6.06 0.42 17.78
C LEU A 153 -6.82 -0.84 18.23
N SER A 154 -6.18 -2.01 18.17
CA SER A 154 -6.81 -3.28 18.53
C SER A 154 -7.15 -3.39 20.02
N LYS A 155 -6.32 -2.82 20.89
CA LYS A 155 -6.50 -2.82 22.35
C LYS A 155 -7.20 -1.58 22.88
N LYS A 156 -7.51 -0.60 22.00
CA LYS A 156 -8.15 0.68 22.37
C LYS A 156 -7.39 1.42 23.47
N ILE A 157 -6.06 1.39 23.40
CA ILE A 157 -5.17 2.03 24.38
C ILE A 157 -5.30 3.54 24.28
N LYS A 158 -5.43 4.22 25.43
CA LYS A 158 -5.53 5.69 25.52
C LYS A 158 -4.70 6.19 26.70
N ASN A 159 -4.18 7.40 26.60
CA ASN A 159 -3.46 8.12 27.66
C ASN A 159 -2.30 7.29 28.22
N LYS A 160 -1.45 6.74 27.33
CA LYS A 160 -0.28 5.94 27.68
C LYS A 160 0.95 6.45 26.95
N ASN A 161 2.09 6.46 27.65
CA ASN A 161 3.38 6.78 27.09
C ASN A 161 3.91 5.58 26.30
N ILE A 162 4.20 5.77 25.02
CA ILE A 162 4.57 4.71 24.08
C ILE A 162 5.89 5.06 23.43
N ALA A 163 6.83 4.12 23.47
CA ALA A 163 8.09 4.23 22.76
C ALA A 163 8.16 3.20 21.61
N THR A 164 8.66 3.64 20.47
CA THR A 164 8.97 2.79 19.31
C THR A 164 10.43 2.99 18.92
N ILE A 165 11.08 1.94 18.43
CA ILE A 165 12.49 2.00 18.02
C ILE A 165 12.59 2.08 16.50
N LEU A 166 13.08 3.20 15.99
CA LEU A 166 13.43 3.38 14.58
C LEU A 166 14.86 2.89 14.36
N CYS A 167 15.01 1.66 13.82
CA CYS A 167 16.31 0.98 13.78
C CYS A 167 17.23 1.38 12.64
N GLY A 168 16.72 1.95 11.56
CA GLY A 168 17.57 2.26 10.43
C GLY A 168 16.88 2.90 9.23
N ALA A 169 17.68 3.35 8.28
CA ALA A 169 17.26 4.05 7.08
C ALA A 169 18.01 3.55 5.81
N ASN A 170 18.45 2.28 5.80
CA ASN A 170 19.12 1.68 4.66
C ASN A 170 18.13 1.31 3.55
N MET A 171 17.53 2.33 2.95
CA MET A 171 16.50 2.21 1.93
C MET A 171 17.09 2.38 0.52
N ASN A 172 16.93 1.38 -0.33
CA ASN A 172 17.20 1.52 -1.75
C ASN A 172 16.15 2.40 -2.42
N PHE A 173 16.59 3.36 -3.25
CA PHE A 173 15.68 4.31 -3.90
C PHE A 173 14.58 3.64 -4.73
N ASP A 174 14.90 2.54 -5.42
CA ASP A 174 13.92 1.77 -6.21
C ASP A 174 12.76 1.20 -5.36
N ARG A 175 12.99 0.94 -4.07
CA ARG A 175 11.94 0.47 -3.15
C ARG A 175 10.94 1.55 -2.78
N LEU A 176 11.29 2.85 -2.90
CA LEU A 176 10.38 3.95 -2.56
C LEU A 176 9.10 3.92 -3.40
N ARG A 177 9.20 3.52 -4.67
CA ARG A 177 8.02 3.34 -5.51
C ARG A 177 7.07 2.30 -4.93
N HIS A 178 7.59 1.14 -4.56
CA HIS A 178 6.81 0.06 -3.95
C HIS A 178 6.17 0.51 -2.62
N VAL A 179 6.93 1.21 -1.78
CA VAL A 179 6.43 1.77 -0.52
C VAL A 179 5.29 2.75 -0.77
N SER A 180 5.48 3.71 -1.70
CA SER A 180 4.47 4.72 -2.04
C SER A 180 3.16 4.10 -2.54
N GLU A 181 3.25 3.04 -3.38
CA GLU A 181 2.07 2.37 -3.95
C GLU A 181 1.29 1.55 -2.90
N ARG A 182 1.94 1.09 -1.83
CA ARG A 182 1.32 0.25 -0.80
C ARG A 182 0.94 1.00 0.47
N ALA A 183 1.56 2.14 0.72
CA ALA A 183 1.32 2.92 1.94
C ALA A 183 -0.15 3.36 2.07
N ASP A 184 -0.74 3.86 1.00
CA ASP A 184 -2.13 4.31 0.98
C ASP A 184 -3.13 3.16 1.23
N ILE A 185 -2.79 1.93 0.82
CA ILE A 185 -3.59 0.72 1.11
C ILE A 185 -3.48 0.35 2.60
N GLY A 186 -2.27 0.40 3.16
CA GLY A 186 -2.01 0.10 4.58
C GLY A 186 -2.73 1.04 5.55
N GLU A 187 -2.93 2.29 5.15
CA GLU A 187 -3.72 3.29 5.89
C GLU A 187 -5.23 3.13 5.68
N SER A 188 -5.68 2.26 4.77
CA SER A 188 -7.06 2.29 4.26
C SER A 188 -7.44 3.64 3.65
N SER A 189 -6.46 4.42 3.19
CA SER A 189 -6.65 5.69 2.49
C SER A 189 -6.87 5.51 0.99
N GLU A 190 -6.63 4.30 0.48
CA GLU A 190 -7.02 3.85 -0.87
C GLU A 190 -7.85 2.57 -0.79
N ILE A 191 -8.89 2.50 -1.60
CA ILE A 191 -9.64 1.27 -1.86
C ILE A 191 -9.51 0.88 -3.32
N ILE A 192 -9.40 -0.43 -3.56
CA ILE A 192 -9.34 -1.01 -4.90
C ILE A 192 -10.60 -1.84 -5.13
N LEU A 193 -11.36 -1.50 -6.17
CA LEU A 193 -12.61 -2.16 -6.51
C LEU A 193 -12.57 -2.70 -7.93
N GLY A 194 -13.08 -3.92 -8.13
CA GLY A 194 -13.54 -4.41 -9.41
C GLY A 194 -15.05 -4.21 -9.53
N VAL A 195 -15.48 -3.50 -10.56
CA VAL A 195 -16.90 -3.15 -10.74
C VAL A 195 -17.36 -3.54 -12.14
N THR A 196 -18.50 -4.20 -12.22
CA THR A 196 -19.15 -4.49 -13.49
C THR A 196 -20.13 -3.37 -13.82
N ILE A 197 -19.98 -2.78 -15.00
CA ILE A 197 -20.88 -1.74 -15.54
C ILE A 197 -21.45 -2.19 -16.89
N ASP A 198 -22.55 -1.60 -17.32
CA ASP A 198 -23.11 -1.86 -18.66
C ASP A 198 -22.12 -1.39 -19.75
N GLU A 199 -21.97 -2.17 -20.82
CA GLU A 199 -21.15 -1.80 -21.99
C GLU A 199 -21.95 -0.90 -22.96
N LYS A 200 -22.16 0.35 -22.56
CA LYS A 200 -22.85 1.38 -23.38
C LYS A 200 -22.38 2.80 -23.12
N PRO A 201 -22.52 3.71 -24.09
CA PRO A 201 -22.16 5.11 -23.91
C PRO A 201 -22.79 5.73 -22.67
N GLY A 202 -22.00 6.47 -21.89
CA GLY A 202 -22.44 7.13 -20.66
C GLY A 202 -22.33 6.30 -19.37
N SER A 203 -22.07 4.98 -19.44
CA SER A 203 -21.94 4.12 -18.24
C SER A 203 -20.81 4.54 -17.32
N PHE A 204 -19.65 4.96 -17.87
CA PHE A 204 -18.54 5.51 -17.09
C PHE A 204 -18.93 6.76 -16.32
N LYS A 205 -19.59 7.69 -16.98
CA LYS A 205 -20.09 8.92 -16.35
C LYS A 205 -21.04 8.61 -15.22
N LYS A 206 -22.01 7.71 -15.43
CA LYS A 206 -22.96 7.28 -14.41
C LYS A 206 -22.22 6.65 -13.20
N PHE A 207 -21.27 5.77 -13.45
CA PHE A 207 -20.46 5.15 -12.41
C PHE A 207 -19.65 6.19 -11.62
N CYS A 208 -18.91 7.09 -12.29
CA CYS A 208 -18.15 8.14 -11.64
C CYS A 208 -19.02 9.12 -10.84
N SER A 209 -20.25 9.40 -11.28
CA SER A 209 -21.19 10.25 -10.54
C SER A 209 -21.60 9.65 -9.20
N ILE A 210 -21.71 8.32 -9.10
CA ILE A 210 -22.01 7.61 -7.85
C ILE A 210 -20.83 7.66 -6.88
N ILE A 211 -19.59 7.51 -7.40
CA ILE A 211 -18.36 7.69 -6.61
C ILE A 211 -18.26 9.13 -6.11
N GLY A 212 -18.72 10.10 -6.91
CA GLY A 212 -18.70 11.53 -6.59
C GLY A 212 -17.32 12.17 -6.81
N LYS A 213 -17.10 13.33 -6.19
CA LYS A 213 -15.86 14.14 -6.36
C LYS A 213 -14.68 13.60 -5.54
N ARG A 214 -14.44 12.30 -5.57
CA ARG A 214 -13.28 11.68 -4.92
C ARG A 214 -12.08 11.67 -5.86
N ALA A 215 -10.88 11.66 -5.28
CA ALA A 215 -9.67 11.43 -6.06
C ALA A 215 -9.63 9.96 -6.50
N ILE A 216 -9.53 9.75 -7.81
CA ILE A 216 -9.33 8.43 -8.41
C ILE A 216 -7.83 8.24 -8.58
N THR A 217 -7.27 7.16 -8.04
CA THR A 217 -5.86 6.83 -8.18
C THR A 217 -5.59 6.03 -9.44
N GLU A 218 -6.53 5.18 -9.80
CA GLU A 218 -6.47 4.34 -11.00
C GLU A 218 -7.84 4.11 -11.58
N PHE A 219 -7.89 3.98 -12.90
CA PHE A 219 -9.10 3.60 -13.61
C PHE A 219 -8.70 2.85 -14.88
N ASN A 220 -8.91 1.53 -14.89
CA ASN A 220 -8.53 0.68 -16.01
C ASN A 220 -9.75 -0.05 -16.54
N TYR A 221 -9.94 0.02 -17.84
CA TYR A 221 -11.00 -0.64 -18.57
C TYR A 221 -10.53 -0.96 -19.99
N ARG A 222 -10.96 -2.08 -20.49
CA ARG A 222 -10.86 -2.48 -21.90
C ARG A 222 -12.16 -3.11 -22.35
N TYR A 223 -12.64 -2.70 -23.50
CA TYR A 223 -13.82 -3.28 -24.15
C TYR A 223 -13.68 -4.80 -24.29
N SER A 224 -14.74 -5.52 -24.02
CA SER A 224 -14.91 -6.91 -24.34
C SER A 224 -16.23 -7.07 -25.12
N ASP A 225 -16.39 -8.17 -25.80
CA ASP A 225 -17.60 -8.53 -26.58
C ASP A 225 -18.85 -8.84 -25.73
N SER A 226 -18.77 -8.64 -24.42
CA SER A 226 -19.87 -8.86 -23.49
C SER A 226 -20.74 -7.60 -23.34
N ASN A 227 -21.98 -7.77 -22.92
CA ASN A 227 -22.86 -6.64 -22.55
C ASN A 227 -22.41 -5.93 -21.28
N ASP A 228 -21.46 -6.52 -20.57
CA ASP A 228 -20.94 -6.08 -19.28
C ASP A 228 -19.45 -5.72 -19.40
N ALA A 229 -19.08 -4.55 -18.92
CA ALA A 229 -17.70 -4.09 -18.82
C ALA A 229 -17.13 -4.29 -17.41
N GLN A 230 -15.89 -4.76 -17.35
CA GLN A 230 -15.14 -4.89 -16.09
C GLN A 230 -14.24 -3.69 -15.89
N VAL A 231 -14.50 -2.93 -14.83
CA VAL A 231 -13.72 -1.74 -14.45
C VAL A 231 -12.88 -2.05 -13.24
N PHE A 232 -11.60 -1.77 -13.31
CA PHE A 232 -10.71 -1.75 -12.16
C PHE A 232 -10.49 -0.30 -11.72
N VAL A 233 -10.80 0.03 -10.47
CA VAL A 233 -10.73 1.40 -9.98
C VAL A 233 -10.09 1.48 -8.60
N GLY A 234 -9.13 2.41 -8.46
CA GLY A 234 -8.57 2.85 -7.19
C GLY A 234 -9.20 4.18 -6.77
N ILE A 235 -9.63 4.32 -5.53
CA ILE A 235 -10.31 5.50 -5.01
C ILE A 235 -9.64 5.92 -3.70
N LYS A 236 -9.20 7.17 -3.58
CA LYS A 236 -8.76 7.74 -2.30
C LYS A 236 -9.91 7.92 -1.35
N THR A 237 -9.68 7.57 -0.08
CA THR A 237 -10.62 7.76 1.02
C THR A 237 -9.98 8.62 2.10
N THR A 238 -10.80 9.41 2.79
CA THR A 238 -10.38 10.26 3.91
C THR A 238 -10.86 9.74 5.27
N LYS A 239 -11.85 8.83 5.25
CA LYS A 239 -12.46 8.24 6.44
C LYS A 239 -12.23 6.73 6.55
N GLY A 240 -11.25 6.20 5.81
CA GLY A 240 -10.82 4.81 5.88
C GLY A 240 -11.95 3.80 5.63
N ILE A 241 -12.05 2.79 6.51
CA ILE A 241 -12.97 1.65 6.36
C ILE A 241 -14.46 2.06 6.30
N ASP A 242 -14.86 3.10 7.01
CA ASP A 242 -16.27 3.52 7.03
C ASP A 242 -16.67 4.12 5.68
N GLU A 243 -15.80 4.90 5.06
CA GLU A 243 -16.04 5.44 3.72
C GLU A 243 -16.04 4.33 2.65
N LYS A 244 -15.17 3.33 2.79
CA LYS A 244 -15.17 2.13 1.93
C LYS A 244 -16.52 1.43 1.97
N ARG A 245 -17.06 1.17 3.17
CA ARG A 245 -18.36 0.54 3.33
C ARG A 245 -19.48 1.35 2.69
N ASP A 246 -19.45 2.68 2.84
CA ASP A 246 -20.45 3.59 2.24
C ASP A 246 -20.39 3.56 0.71
N ILE A 247 -19.20 3.60 0.10
CA ILE A 247 -19.04 3.52 -1.35
C ILE A 247 -19.58 2.20 -1.89
N ILE A 248 -19.20 1.07 -1.29
CA ILE A 248 -19.67 -0.26 -1.71
C ILE A 248 -21.19 -0.37 -1.56
N LYS A 249 -21.75 0.16 -0.48
CA LYS A 249 -23.20 0.20 -0.27
C LYS A 249 -23.92 1.01 -1.35
N LYS A 250 -23.41 2.19 -1.71
CA LYS A 250 -23.96 3.04 -2.77
C LYS A 250 -23.91 2.36 -4.14
N LEU A 251 -22.79 1.71 -4.47
CA LEU A 251 -22.65 0.97 -5.73
C LEU A 251 -23.68 -0.17 -5.80
N LYS A 252 -23.79 -0.98 -4.75
CA LYS A 252 -24.77 -2.07 -4.69
C LYS A 252 -26.23 -1.58 -4.74
N ALA A 253 -26.53 -0.44 -4.12
CA ALA A 253 -27.86 0.17 -4.16
C ALA A 253 -28.24 0.73 -5.54
N ASN A 254 -27.28 0.87 -6.44
CA ASN A 254 -27.46 1.25 -7.85
C ASN A 254 -27.23 0.05 -8.80
N ASP A 255 -27.39 -1.19 -8.31
CA ASP A 255 -27.32 -2.46 -9.05
C ASP A 255 -25.94 -2.80 -9.64
N TYR A 256 -24.87 -2.14 -9.17
CA TYR A 256 -23.52 -2.50 -9.59
C TYR A 256 -23.00 -3.75 -8.86
N LYS A 257 -22.54 -4.74 -9.62
CA LYS A 257 -21.74 -5.84 -9.09
C LYS A 257 -20.36 -5.29 -8.72
N CYS A 258 -20.01 -5.31 -7.43
CA CYS A 258 -18.79 -4.70 -6.92
C CYS A 258 -18.03 -5.69 -6.03
N HIS A 259 -16.74 -5.85 -6.30
CA HIS A 259 -15.80 -6.69 -5.54
C HIS A 259 -14.71 -5.82 -4.91
N ASP A 260 -14.53 -5.93 -3.60
CA ASP A 260 -13.40 -5.32 -2.89
C ASP A 260 -12.11 -6.11 -3.15
N MET A 261 -11.16 -5.48 -3.82
CA MET A 261 -9.86 -6.05 -4.17
C MET A 261 -8.70 -5.43 -3.36
N SER A 262 -8.99 -4.59 -2.36
CA SER A 262 -7.96 -3.89 -1.57
C SER A 262 -6.97 -4.84 -0.89
N ASN A 263 -7.39 -6.07 -0.56
CA ASN A 263 -6.54 -7.10 0.05
C ASN A 263 -6.10 -8.21 -0.95
N ASN A 264 -6.34 -8.02 -2.25
CA ASN A 264 -5.98 -8.99 -3.27
C ASN A 264 -4.59 -8.67 -3.85
N GLU A 265 -3.59 -9.51 -3.53
CA GLU A 265 -2.20 -9.29 -3.97
C GLU A 265 -2.05 -9.31 -5.51
N MET A 266 -2.77 -10.19 -6.20
CA MET A 266 -2.76 -10.20 -7.68
C MET A 266 -3.29 -8.89 -8.25
N ALA A 267 -4.34 -8.33 -7.65
CA ALA A 267 -4.89 -7.04 -8.06
C ALA A 267 -3.87 -5.91 -7.83
N LYS A 268 -3.24 -5.88 -6.65
CA LYS A 268 -2.26 -4.85 -6.27
C LYS A 268 -0.96 -4.91 -7.08
N LEU A 269 -0.48 -6.11 -7.41
CA LEU A 269 0.82 -6.30 -8.03
C LEU A 269 0.78 -6.43 -9.55
N HIS A 270 -0.36 -6.84 -10.12
CA HIS A 270 -0.44 -7.14 -11.55
C HIS A 270 -1.60 -6.43 -12.25
N ILE A 271 -2.85 -6.60 -11.80
CA ILE A 271 -4.01 -6.06 -12.52
C ILE A 271 -3.96 -4.54 -12.63
N ARG A 272 -3.51 -3.84 -11.60
CA ARG A 272 -3.41 -2.37 -11.60
C ARG A 272 -2.47 -1.79 -12.69
N TYR A 273 -1.61 -2.61 -13.28
CA TYR A 273 -0.67 -2.19 -14.33
C TYR A 273 -1.13 -2.58 -15.75
N MET A 274 -2.25 -3.27 -15.86
CA MET A 274 -2.74 -3.76 -17.15
C MET A 274 -3.54 -2.69 -17.87
N VAL A 275 -3.12 -2.35 -19.08
CA VAL A 275 -3.86 -1.45 -19.98
C VAL A 275 -4.94 -2.21 -20.76
N GLY A 276 -4.99 -3.51 -20.63
CA GLY A 276 -5.82 -4.43 -21.42
C GLY A 276 -5.04 -5.09 -22.54
N GLY A 277 -5.73 -5.73 -23.46
CA GLY A 277 -5.16 -6.46 -24.58
C GLY A 277 -5.74 -6.05 -25.93
N ILE A 278 -5.45 -6.84 -26.94
CA ILE A 278 -6.03 -6.70 -28.28
C ILE A 278 -7.53 -6.97 -28.23
N CYS A 279 -8.32 -6.07 -28.79
CA CYS A 279 -9.76 -6.28 -29.00
C CYS A 279 -10.04 -6.44 -30.50
N LYS A 280 -10.38 -7.65 -30.90
CA LYS A 280 -10.59 -8.00 -32.34
C LYS A 280 -11.90 -7.48 -32.92
N GLU A 281 -12.85 -7.10 -32.09
CA GLU A 281 -14.21 -6.75 -32.51
C GLU A 281 -14.42 -5.25 -32.76
N ILE A 282 -13.42 -4.44 -32.46
CA ILE A 282 -13.48 -2.99 -32.66
C ILE A 282 -12.69 -2.59 -33.89
N ASN A 283 -13.41 -2.16 -34.94
CA ASN A 283 -12.78 -1.75 -36.21
C ASN A 283 -12.49 -0.24 -36.27
N ASP A 284 -13.27 0.57 -35.59
CA ASP A 284 -13.22 2.05 -35.67
C ASP A 284 -12.63 2.69 -34.40
N GLU A 285 -11.65 2.03 -33.79
CA GLU A 285 -11.02 2.54 -32.58
C GLU A 285 -9.98 3.61 -32.90
N ARG A 286 -10.06 4.73 -32.16
CA ARG A 286 -9.10 5.82 -32.16
C ARG A 286 -8.56 6.01 -30.76
N ILE A 287 -7.24 6.11 -30.64
CA ILE A 287 -6.56 6.22 -29.35
C ILE A 287 -6.02 7.63 -29.15
N TYR A 288 -6.38 8.23 -28.04
CA TYR A 288 -5.92 9.55 -27.65
C TYR A 288 -5.30 9.55 -26.26
N ARG A 289 -4.28 10.35 -26.08
CA ARG A 289 -3.67 10.61 -24.78
C ARG A 289 -3.97 12.03 -24.36
N PHE A 290 -4.64 12.18 -23.21
CA PHE A 290 -4.98 13.49 -22.62
C PHE A 290 -4.10 13.79 -21.41
N MET A 291 -3.91 15.09 -21.16
CA MET A 291 -3.29 15.62 -19.97
C MET A 291 -4.23 16.63 -19.33
N PHE A 292 -4.55 16.47 -18.06
CA PHE A 292 -5.37 17.40 -17.30
C PHE A 292 -4.80 17.63 -15.89
N PRO A 293 -5.12 18.76 -15.21
CA PRO A 293 -4.67 19.00 -13.84
C PRO A 293 -5.14 17.92 -12.88
N GLU A 294 -4.23 17.43 -12.01
CA GLU A 294 -4.54 16.38 -11.05
C GLU A 294 -5.29 16.97 -9.85
N LYS A 295 -6.62 16.91 -9.89
CA LYS A 295 -7.51 17.43 -8.84
C LYS A 295 -8.64 16.45 -8.55
N PRO A 296 -9.10 16.36 -7.28
CA PRO A 296 -10.29 15.57 -6.96
C PRO A 296 -11.50 16.00 -7.82
N GLY A 297 -12.15 15.02 -8.45
CA GLY A 297 -13.29 15.24 -9.34
C GLY A 297 -12.95 15.60 -10.79
N GLU A 298 -11.67 15.82 -11.14
CA GLU A 298 -11.28 16.19 -12.50
C GLU A 298 -11.54 15.07 -13.51
N LEU A 299 -11.40 13.81 -13.11
CA LEU A 299 -11.79 12.69 -13.96
C LEU A 299 -13.28 12.72 -14.32
N LEU A 300 -14.15 13.04 -13.38
CA LEU A 300 -15.57 13.19 -13.65
C LEU A 300 -15.83 14.36 -14.58
N ASN A 301 -15.18 15.52 -14.36
CA ASN A 301 -15.25 16.67 -15.25
C ASN A 301 -14.80 16.32 -16.68
N PHE A 302 -13.71 15.55 -16.81
CA PHE A 302 -13.22 15.08 -18.10
C PHE A 302 -14.27 14.21 -18.82
N LEU A 303 -14.86 13.23 -18.10
CA LEU A 303 -15.91 12.36 -18.66
C LEU A 303 -17.21 13.13 -18.99
N ASP A 304 -17.56 14.13 -18.18
CA ASP A 304 -18.69 15.03 -18.47
C ASP A 304 -18.48 15.80 -19.77
N ASN A 305 -17.27 16.29 -19.97
CA ASN A 305 -16.90 17.07 -21.14
C ASN A 305 -16.74 16.23 -22.41
N ILE A 306 -16.21 15.00 -22.31
CA ILE A 306 -16.18 14.07 -23.46
C ILE A 306 -17.60 13.70 -23.89
N GLY A 307 -18.52 13.62 -22.94
CA GLY A 307 -19.92 13.30 -23.20
C GLY A 307 -20.14 11.80 -23.46
N SER A 308 -21.32 11.50 -24.00
CA SER A 308 -21.77 10.13 -24.28
C SER A 308 -21.96 9.82 -25.76
N ARG A 309 -21.43 10.69 -26.65
CA ARG A 309 -21.62 10.55 -28.10
C ARG A 309 -20.82 9.38 -28.69
N TRP A 310 -19.60 9.15 -28.17
CA TRP A 310 -18.71 8.07 -28.61
C TRP A 310 -18.54 7.04 -27.50
N ASN A 311 -18.57 5.77 -27.86
CA ASN A 311 -18.33 4.72 -26.89
C ASN A 311 -16.83 4.65 -26.54
N ILE A 312 -16.53 4.47 -25.24
CA ILE A 312 -15.17 4.30 -24.74
C ILE A 312 -14.83 2.82 -24.86
N SER A 313 -13.79 2.49 -25.61
CA SER A 313 -13.31 1.13 -25.83
C SER A 313 -12.10 0.77 -25.00
N LEU A 314 -11.34 1.77 -24.56
CA LEU A 314 -10.20 1.65 -23.67
C LEU A 314 -10.17 2.87 -22.75
N PHE A 315 -9.89 2.64 -21.49
CA PHE A 315 -9.63 3.72 -20.55
C PHE A 315 -8.54 3.30 -19.58
N HIS A 316 -7.43 4.02 -19.61
CA HIS A 316 -6.35 3.82 -18.67
C HIS A 316 -5.93 5.15 -18.06
N TYR A 317 -6.14 5.27 -16.76
CA TYR A 317 -5.73 6.41 -15.96
C TYR A 317 -5.00 5.92 -14.72
N ARG A 318 -3.91 6.62 -14.40
CA ARG A 318 -3.18 6.39 -13.16
C ARG A 318 -2.59 7.71 -12.65
N ASN A 319 -2.85 7.99 -11.37
CA ASN A 319 -2.19 9.06 -10.66
C ASN A 319 -0.79 8.62 -10.22
N HIS A 320 0.23 9.31 -10.70
CA HIS A 320 1.64 9.04 -10.36
C HIS A 320 2.21 10.09 -9.39
N GLY A 321 1.37 10.92 -8.76
CA GLY A 321 1.83 12.03 -7.91
C GLY A 321 2.40 13.21 -8.69
N ALA A 322 2.14 13.30 -10.00
CA ALA A 322 2.51 14.45 -10.82
C ALA A 322 1.41 15.51 -10.81
N ASP A 323 1.76 16.75 -11.16
CA ASP A 323 0.79 17.87 -11.26
C ASP A 323 -0.29 17.65 -12.32
N PHE A 324 -0.04 16.75 -13.27
CA PHE A 324 -0.95 16.43 -14.36
C PHE A 324 -1.26 14.94 -14.42
N GLY A 325 -2.55 14.61 -14.39
CA GLY A 325 -3.09 13.30 -14.72
C GLY A 325 -2.92 13.00 -16.21
N ARG A 326 -2.63 11.74 -16.53
CA ARG A 326 -2.48 11.25 -17.91
C ARG A 326 -3.49 10.15 -18.15
N VAL A 327 -4.35 10.38 -19.16
CA VAL A 327 -5.35 9.39 -19.59
C VAL A 327 -4.98 8.88 -20.98
N LEU A 328 -4.99 7.57 -21.14
CA LEU A 328 -5.07 6.93 -22.45
C LEU A 328 -6.52 6.49 -22.65
N ILE A 329 -7.17 6.99 -23.69
CA ILE A 329 -8.57 6.68 -24.02
C ILE A 329 -8.69 6.15 -25.43
N GLY A 330 -9.40 5.04 -25.59
CA GLY A 330 -9.89 4.55 -26.87
C GLY A 330 -11.36 4.94 -27.07
N LEU A 331 -11.67 5.44 -28.23
CA LEU A 331 -13.03 5.82 -28.62
C LEU A 331 -13.42 5.14 -29.91
N GLN A 332 -14.62 4.61 -29.98
CA GLN A 332 -15.22 4.11 -31.21
C GLN A 332 -15.77 5.30 -32.01
N ALA A 333 -15.08 5.65 -33.09
CA ALA A 333 -15.44 6.76 -33.97
C ALA A 333 -15.15 6.42 -35.42
N LYS A 334 -16.19 6.49 -36.27
CA LYS A 334 -16.06 6.29 -37.73
C LYS A 334 -15.18 7.37 -38.33
N GLU A 335 -14.55 7.07 -39.48
CA GLU A 335 -13.71 8.05 -40.20
C GLU A 335 -14.42 9.36 -40.47
N SER A 336 -15.73 9.31 -40.82
CA SER A 336 -16.58 10.48 -41.06
C SER A 336 -16.81 11.37 -39.82
N GLU A 337 -16.56 10.84 -38.63
CA GLU A 337 -16.77 11.57 -37.38
C GLU A 337 -15.50 12.21 -36.80
N LEU A 338 -14.31 11.86 -37.31
CA LEU A 338 -13.03 12.32 -36.75
C LEU A 338 -12.90 13.83 -36.66
N THR A 339 -13.29 14.53 -37.71
CA THR A 339 -13.26 16.01 -37.71
C THR A 339 -14.15 16.58 -36.58
N SER A 340 -15.32 15.99 -36.35
CA SER A 340 -16.23 16.41 -35.29
C SER A 340 -15.65 16.07 -33.90
N LEU A 341 -15.02 14.89 -33.73
CA LEU A 341 -14.38 14.45 -32.52
C LEU A 341 -13.22 15.38 -32.12
N GLU A 342 -12.30 15.66 -33.05
CA GLU A 342 -11.19 16.57 -32.79
C GLU A 342 -11.63 17.99 -32.49
N LYS A 343 -12.64 18.50 -33.22
CA LYS A 343 -13.23 19.79 -32.94
C LYS A 343 -13.78 19.85 -31.52
N HIS A 344 -14.46 18.78 -31.09
CA HIS A 344 -14.95 18.65 -29.74
C HIS A 344 -13.80 18.68 -28.72
N PHE A 345 -12.71 17.90 -28.91
CA PHE A 345 -11.55 17.89 -28.02
C PHE A 345 -10.90 19.26 -27.85
N ARG A 346 -10.85 20.06 -28.91
CA ARG A 346 -10.33 21.45 -28.83
C ARG A 346 -11.17 22.34 -27.92
N THR A 347 -12.47 22.05 -27.75
CA THR A 347 -13.32 22.77 -26.79
C THR A 347 -13.07 22.42 -25.33
N LEU A 348 -12.48 21.23 -25.03
CA LEU A 348 -12.25 20.74 -23.68
C LEU A 348 -11.13 21.48 -22.95
N LYS A 349 -10.30 22.25 -23.65
CA LYS A 349 -9.12 22.96 -23.12
C LYS A 349 -8.05 22.04 -22.49
N TYR A 350 -8.13 20.73 -22.70
CA TYR A 350 -7.10 19.76 -22.31
C TYR A 350 -6.10 19.57 -23.46
N LYS A 351 -4.83 19.41 -23.11
CA LYS A 351 -3.83 19.02 -24.09
C LYS A 351 -4.04 17.56 -24.46
N PHE A 352 -4.12 17.26 -25.76
CA PHE A 352 -4.29 15.89 -26.24
C PHE A 352 -3.36 15.58 -27.41
N TYR A 353 -3.15 14.29 -27.64
CA TYR A 353 -2.33 13.74 -28.70
C TYR A 353 -3.06 12.54 -29.32
N ASP A 354 -3.11 12.47 -30.64
CA ASP A 354 -3.57 11.28 -31.35
C ASP A 354 -2.46 10.22 -31.34
N GLU A 355 -2.73 9.07 -30.72
CA GLU A 355 -1.83 7.94 -30.60
C GLU A 355 -2.25 6.77 -31.48
N SER A 356 -3.25 6.93 -32.37
CA SER A 356 -3.81 5.86 -33.20
C SER A 356 -2.78 5.27 -34.19
N GLN A 357 -1.71 6.00 -34.51
CA GLN A 357 -0.61 5.55 -35.33
C GLN A 357 0.62 5.10 -34.53
N ASN A 358 0.57 5.18 -33.20
CA ASN A 358 1.67 4.82 -32.34
C ASN A 358 2.02 3.32 -32.49
N SER A 359 3.32 2.99 -32.60
CA SER A 359 3.79 1.63 -32.77
C SER A 359 3.44 0.72 -31.58
N ALA A 360 3.48 1.25 -30.36
CA ALA A 360 3.11 0.48 -29.17
C ALA A 360 1.61 0.12 -29.17
N TYR A 361 0.73 1.07 -29.57
CA TYR A 361 -0.69 0.77 -29.75
C TYR A 361 -0.89 -0.35 -30.78
N LYS A 362 -0.29 -0.22 -31.96
CA LYS A 362 -0.43 -1.21 -33.05
C LYS A 362 0.08 -2.60 -32.66
N GLN A 363 1.11 -2.67 -31.84
CA GLN A 363 1.74 -3.94 -31.46
C GLN A 363 1.00 -4.64 -30.30
N PHE A 364 0.50 -3.90 -29.32
CA PHE A 364 0.03 -4.47 -28.06
C PHE A 364 -1.48 -4.31 -27.80
N LEU A 365 -2.16 -3.38 -28.47
CA LEU A 365 -3.54 -3.05 -28.16
C LEU A 365 -4.51 -3.13 -29.35
N LYS A 366 -3.97 -3.26 -30.59
CA LYS A 366 -4.75 -3.33 -31.83
C LYS A 366 -4.72 -4.71 -32.48
#